data_a6e61e266265f6d6b19f001218e1baff
#
_entry.id   a6e61e266265f6d6b19f001218e1baff
#
_cell.length_a   1.000
_cell.length_b   1.000
_cell.length_c   1.000
_cell.angle_alpha   90.00
_cell.angle_beta   90.00
_cell.angle_gamma   90.00
#
_symmetry.space_group_name_H-M   'P 1'
#
loop_
_entity.id
_entity.type
_entity.pdbx_description
1 polymer ?
#
loop_
_entity_poly.entity_id
_entity_poly.type
_entity_poly.pdbx_seq_one_letter_code
_entity_poly.pdbx_strand_id
1 'polypeptide(L)'
;MSCSEIVNLFVSIVSIFISVKALCQTNKQISLSNKQQLFDRRLSRFIEFNTIYSLYTDNKLYLKKADTFYGCNDLIFTWLTNCSDLEKMALVMSKPLHQEEQKIFLTKYEKLKASAVEISMIFDGETAEIGEAFVSAFADLLKAMYQQQVYISTLKEQEKKDGIPLKPENYEKNCTEMAESLGLFELCVKLETLDNKIIEKRIVENMKNSLRLTR
;
A
#
# COMPACT_ATOMS: atom_id res chain seq x y z
N MET A 1 53.81 47.52 -6.52
CA MET A 1 53.17 46.51 -5.67
C MET A 1 54.17 46.04 -4.63
N SER A 2 53.80 46.10 -3.38
CA SER A 2 54.63 45.58 -2.31
C SER A 2 54.57 44.03 -2.31
N CYS A 3 55.60 43.40 -1.76
CA CYS A 3 55.63 41.91 -1.68
C CYS A 3 54.39 41.34 -0.92
N SER A 4 53.87 42.08 0.05
CA SER A 4 52.67 41.71 0.79
C SER A 4 51.38 41.77 -0.03
N GLU A 5 51.24 42.70 -0.99
CA GLU A 5 50.10 42.80 -1.91
C GLU A 5 50.07 41.60 -2.86
N ILE A 6 51.22 41.15 -3.35
CA ILE A 6 51.32 39.99 -4.24
C ILE A 6 50.92 38.70 -3.48
N VAL A 7 51.38 38.54 -2.25
CA VAL A 7 51.04 37.38 -1.40
C VAL A 7 49.53 37.37 -1.13
N ASN A 8 48.93 38.52 -0.75
CA ASN A 8 47.49 38.62 -0.49
C ASN A 8 46.63 38.31 -1.73
N LEU A 9 47.07 38.79 -2.91
CA LEU A 9 46.41 38.46 -4.17
C LEU A 9 46.44 36.97 -4.46
N PHE A 10 47.59 36.33 -4.27
CA PHE A 10 47.77 34.89 -4.49
C PHE A 10 46.88 34.06 -3.53
N VAL A 11 46.87 34.41 -2.23
CA VAL A 11 45.99 33.75 -1.21
C VAL A 11 44.50 33.90 -1.59
N SER A 12 44.10 35.10 -2.07
CA SER A 12 42.72 35.34 -2.50
C SER A 12 42.32 34.47 -3.69
N ILE A 13 43.20 34.34 -4.69
CA ILE A 13 42.96 33.48 -5.86
C ILE A 13 42.84 31.99 -5.44
N VAL A 14 43.74 31.50 -4.59
CA VAL A 14 43.69 30.14 -4.08
C VAL A 14 42.42 29.89 -3.29
N SER A 15 41.99 30.81 -2.44
CA SER A 15 40.75 30.75 -1.67
C SER A 15 39.53 30.66 -2.57
N ILE A 16 39.47 31.43 -3.64
CA ILE A 16 38.37 31.34 -4.62
C ILE A 16 38.36 29.98 -5.30
N PHE A 17 39.53 29.45 -5.66
CA PHE A 17 39.62 28.15 -6.31
C PHE A 17 39.14 27.01 -5.40
N ILE A 18 39.54 27.05 -4.12
CA ILE A 18 39.10 26.10 -3.09
C ILE A 18 37.56 26.21 -2.90
N SER A 19 37.03 27.41 -2.83
CA SER A 19 35.59 27.64 -2.64
C SER A 19 34.78 27.11 -3.82
N VAL A 20 35.21 27.33 -5.05
CA VAL A 20 34.54 26.78 -6.25
C VAL A 20 34.58 25.23 -6.26
N LYS A 21 35.74 24.63 -5.92
CA LYS A 21 35.84 23.18 -5.79
C LYS A 21 34.92 22.63 -4.69
N ALA A 22 34.85 23.27 -3.53
CA ALA A 22 33.97 22.90 -2.44
C ALA A 22 32.50 22.93 -2.86
N LEU A 23 32.07 24.00 -3.57
CA LEU A 23 30.70 24.10 -4.13
C LEU A 23 30.38 22.97 -5.11
N CYS A 24 31.29 22.68 -6.03
CA CYS A 24 31.12 21.56 -6.97
C CYS A 24 30.99 20.21 -6.26
N GLN A 25 31.78 20.00 -5.21
CA GLN A 25 31.76 18.77 -4.41
C GLN A 25 30.46 18.65 -3.60
N THR A 26 30.00 19.75 -2.99
CA THR A 26 28.72 19.82 -2.28
C THR A 26 27.53 19.50 -3.20
N ASN A 27 27.51 20.09 -4.40
CA ASN A 27 26.45 19.81 -5.39
C ASN A 27 26.43 18.31 -5.81
N LYS A 28 27.59 17.69 -5.97
CA LYS A 28 27.68 16.24 -6.23
C LYS A 28 27.15 15.42 -5.06
N GLN A 29 27.49 15.79 -3.83
CA GLN A 29 27.01 15.11 -2.63
C GLN A 29 25.48 15.23 -2.48
N ILE A 30 24.91 16.42 -2.70
CA ILE A 30 23.46 16.61 -2.69
C ILE A 30 22.79 15.74 -3.76
N SER A 31 23.32 15.70 -4.97
CA SER A 31 22.77 14.88 -6.05
C SER A 31 22.80 13.39 -5.71
N LEU A 32 23.91 12.92 -5.12
CA LEU A 32 24.04 11.51 -4.68
C LEU A 32 23.08 11.20 -3.54
N SER A 33 22.97 12.08 -2.55
CA SER A 33 22.04 11.94 -1.43
C SER A 33 20.57 11.87 -1.90
N ASN A 34 20.18 12.73 -2.85
CA ASN A 34 18.84 12.72 -3.42
C ASN A 34 18.56 11.40 -4.19
N LYS A 35 19.54 10.91 -4.97
CA LYS A 35 19.42 9.62 -5.66
C LYS A 35 19.27 8.47 -4.67
N GLN A 36 20.04 8.47 -3.60
CA GLN A 36 19.95 7.44 -2.57
C GLN A 36 18.59 7.48 -1.85
N GLN A 37 18.12 8.66 -1.45
CA GLN A 37 16.81 8.79 -0.82
C GLN A 37 15.67 8.31 -1.74
N LEU A 38 15.73 8.64 -3.03
CA LEU A 38 14.75 8.16 -4.00
C LEU A 38 14.82 6.63 -4.17
N PHE A 39 16.03 6.07 -4.22
CA PHE A 39 16.22 4.61 -4.27
C PHE A 39 15.62 3.93 -3.04
N ASP A 40 15.89 4.42 -1.83
CA ASP A 40 15.40 3.84 -0.58
C ASP A 40 13.86 3.88 -0.51
N ARG A 41 13.25 5.00 -0.96
CA ARG A 41 11.80 5.12 -1.08
C ARG A 41 11.22 4.15 -2.11
N ARG A 42 11.79 4.07 -3.30
CA ARG A 42 11.36 3.13 -4.35
C ARG A 42 11.46 1.69 -3.87
N LEU A 43 12.55 1.32 -3.22
CA LEU A 43 12.76 -0.02 -2.67
C LEU A 43 11.68 -0.36 -1.62
N SER A 44 11.44 0.55 -0.68
CA SER A 44 10.41 0.35 0.35
C SER A 44 9.02 0.14 -0.25
N ARG A 45 8.61 0.98 -1.22
CA ARG A 45 7.30 0.85 -1.88
C ARG A 45 7.22 -0.38 -2.78
N PHE A 46 8.31 -0.75 -3.45
CA PHE A 46 8.36 -1.99 -4.22
C PHE A 46 8.17 -3.23 -3.34
N ILE A 47 8.84 -3.30 -2.19
CA ILE A 47 8.69 -4.42 -1.25
C ILE A 47 7.24 -4.51 -0.77
N GLU A 48 6.64 -3.39 -0.37
CA GLU A 48 5.25 -3.34 0.08
C GLU A 48 4.27 -3.76 -1.02
N PHE A 49 4.41 -3.19 -2.22
CA PHE A 49 3.60 -3.56 -3.39
C PHE A 49 3.72 -5.06 -3.68
N ASN A 50 4.94 -5.59 -3.76
CA ASN A 50 5.18 -7.00 -4.07
C ASN A 50 4.61 -7.94 -2.99
N THR A 51 4.65 -7.54 -1.72
CA THR A 51 4.04 -8.30 -0.62
C THR A 51 2.52 -8.37 -0.76
N ILE A 52 1.87 -7.23 -1.03
CA ILE A 52 0.43 -7.15 -1.24
C ILE A 52 0.02 -7.93 -2.50
N TYR A 53 0.78 -7.80 -3.57
CA TYR A 53 0.52 -8.49 -4.83
C TYR A 53 0.69 -10.02 -4.69
N SER A 54 1.71 -10.48 -3.98
CA SER A 54 1.88 -11.91 -3.68
C SER A 54 0.72 -12.44 -2.85
N LEU A 55 0.31 -11.71 -1.80
CA LEU A 55 -0.83 -12.09 -0.98
C LEU A 55 -2.12 -12.19 -1.80
N TYR A 56 -2.35 -11.24 -2.70
CA TYR A 56 -3.49 -11.28 -3.62
C TYR A 56 -3.42 -12.50 -4.55
N THR A 57 -2.28 -12.75 -5.19
CA THR A 57 -2.11 -13.86 -6.13
C THR A 57 -2.30 -15.22 -5.48
N ASP A 58 -1.85 -15.39 -4.25
CA ASP A 58 -2.02 -16.63 -3.49
C ASP A 58 -3.50 -16.89 -3.14
N ASN A 59 -4.29 -15.84 -3.01
CA ASN A 59 -5.69 -15.91 -2.57
C ASN A 59 -6.73 -15.62 -3.68
N LYS A 60 -6.32 -15.21 -4.89
CA LYS A 60 -7.24 -14.79 -5.97
C LYS A 60 -8.26 -15.84 -6.40
N LEU A 61 -7.95 -17.13 -6.26
CA LEU A 61 -8.89 -18.20 -6.59
C LEU A 61 -10.10 -18.23 -5.64
N TYR A 62 -9.91 -17.85 -4.40
CA TYR A 62 -10.99 -17.72 -3.42
C TYR A 62 -11.85 -16.48 -3.71
N LEU A 63 -11.22 -15.39 -4.11
CA LEU A 63 -11.94 -14.17 -4.52
C LEU A 63 -12.83 -14.41 -5.75
N LYS A 64 -12.39 -15.26 -6.69
CA LYS A 64 -13.19 -15.65 -7.88
C LYS A 64 -14.35 -16.58 -7.55
N LYS A 65 -14.21 -17.41 -6.52
CA LYS A 65 -15.28 -18.33 -6.07
C LYS A 65 -16.31 -17.66 -5.15
N ALA A 66 -16.10 -16.41 -4.80
CA ALA A 66 -16.99 -15.64 -3.93
C ALA A 66 -18.29 -15.21 -4.66
N ASP A 67 -18.89 -16.11 -5.46
CA ASP A 67 -20.29 -15.97 -5.92
C ASP A 67 -21.27 -15.93 -4.73
N THR A 68 -20.82 -16.41 -3.58
CA THR A 68 -21.50 -16.27 -2.30
C THR A 68 -20.59 -15.53 -1.34
N PHE A 69 -21.12 -14.49 -0.76
CA PHE A 69 -20.45 -13.50 0.09
C PHE A 69 -19.70 -14.07 1.30
N TYR A 70 -20.01 -15.30 1.71
CA TYR A 70 -19.30 -16.02 2.75
C TYR A 70 -17.82 -16.24 2.45
N GLY A 71 -17.46 -16.44 1.18
CA GLY A 71 -16.07 -16.68 0.79
C GLY A 71 -15.14 -15.48 1.04
N CYS A 72 -15.62 -14.26 0.93
CA CYS A 72 -14.78 -13.07 1.16
C CYS A 72 -14.44 -12.85 2.64
N ASN A 73 -15.33 -13.25 3.56
CA ASN A 73 -15.09 -13.12 5.00
C ASN A 73 -14.07 -14.13 5.51
N ASP A 74 -14.13 -15.38 5.01
CA ASP A 74 -13.23 -16.44 5.42
C ASP A 74 -11.80 -16.20 4.95
N LEU A 75 -11.61 -15.50 3.82
CA LEU A 75 -10.31 -15.19 3.24
C LEU A 75 -9.40 -14.39 4.16
N ILE A 76 -9.95 -13.43 4.89
CA ILE A 76 -9.16 -12.54 5.75
C ILE A 76 -8.54 -13.29 6.92
N PHE A 77 -9.24 -14.29 7.45
CA PHE A 77 -8.77 -15.05 8.60
C PHE A 77 -7.81 -16.18 8.22
N THR A 78 -7.82 -16.59 6.95
CA THR A 78 -6.94 -17.64 6.43
C THR A 78 -5.68 -17.12 5.77
N TRP A 79 -5.55 -15.82 5.56
CA TRP A 79 -4.37 -15.23 4.92
C TRP A 79 -3.13 -15.37 5.80
N LEU A 80 -2.29 -16.31 5.44
CA LEU A 80 -0.96 -16.44 6.00
C LEU A 80 -0.08 -15.34 5.41
N THR A 81 0.27 -14.35 6.23
CA THR A 81 1.12 -13.24 5.81
C THR A 81 2.20 -12.95 6.84
N ASN A 82 3.42 -12.68 6.35
CA ASN A 82 4.53 -12.18 7.15
C ASN A 82 4.55 -10.64 7.22
N CYS A 83 3.60 -9.97 6.55
CA CYS A 83 3.45 -8.52 6.62
C CYS A 83 2.77 -8.13 7.93
N SER A 84 3.51 -7.56 8.88
CA SER A 84 3.02 -7.20 10.21
C SER A 84 1.84 -6.24 10.20
N ASP A 85 1.71 -5.41 9.16
CA ASP A 85 0.61 -4.46 9.02
C ASP A 85 -0.67 -5.17 8.59
N LEU A 86 -0.59 -6.11 7.64
CA LEU A 86 -1.73 -6.92 7.21
C LEU A 86 -2.17 -7.92 8.28
N GLU A 87 -1.22 -8.52 8.99
CA GLU A 87 -1.51 -9.39 10.14
C GLU A 87 -2.32 -8.64 11.21
N LYS A 88 -1.92 -7.42 11.55
CA LYS A 88 -2.66 -6.58 12.51
C LYS A 88 -4.06 -6.25 12.01
N MET A 89 -4.24 -5.98 10.72
CA MET A 89 -5.58 -5.77 10.15
C MET A 89 -6.45 -7.03 10.24
N ALA A 90 -5.89 -8.20 9.98
CA ALA A 90 -6.59 -9.48 10.13
C ALA A 90 -7.00 -9.77 11.58
N LEU A 91 -6.12 -9.50 12.54
CA LEU A 91 -6.43 -9.63 13.97
C LEU A 91 -7.59 -8.73 14.40
N VAL A 92 -7.62 -7.49 13.92
CA VAL A 92 -8.72 -6.55 14.19
C VAL A 92 -10.05 -7.09 13.66
N MET A 93 -10.04 -7.73 12.49
CA MET A 93 -11.25 -8.32 11.90
C MET A 93 -11.84 -9.45 12.73
N SER A 94 -11.02 -10.14 13.56
CA SER A 94 -11.51 -11.13 14.49
C SER A 94 -12.30 -10.54 15.67
N LYS A 95 -12.12 -9.23 15.95
CA LYS A 95 -12.77 -8.49 17.03
C LYS A 95 -13.29 -7.13 16.55
N PRO A 96 -14.18 -7.10 15.56
CA PRO A 96 -14.47 -5.88 14.81
C PRO A 96 -15.20 -4.79 15.62
N LEU A 97 -15.82 -5.12 16.75
CA LEU A 97 -16.59 -4.16 17.58
C LEU A 97 -15.76 -3.49 18.68
N HIS A 98 -14.48 -3.84 18.83
CA HIS A 98 -13.61 -3.20 19.81
C HIS A 98 -13.04 -1.88 19.27
N GLN A 99 -13.24 -0.78 19.99
CA GLN A 99 -12.84 0.57 19.53
C GLN A 99 -11.33 0.72 19.29
N GLU A 100 -10.50 0.11 20.14
CA GLU A 100 -9.05 0.17 19.97
C GLU A 100 -8.59 -0.55 18.69
N GLU A 101 -9.14 -1.72 18.42
CA GLU A 101 -8.88 -2.47 17.20
C GLU A 101 -9.37 -1.71 15.97
N GLN A 102 -10.53 -1.05 16.02
CA GLN A 102 -11.02 -0.21 14.93
C GLN A 102 -10.03 0.91 14.59
N LYS A 103 -9.49 1.58 15.60
CA LYS A 103 -8.49 2.63 15.40
C LYS A 103 -7.21 2.09 14.76
N ILE A 104 -6.75 0.91 15.19
CA ILE A 104 -5.60 0.24 14.58
C ILE A 104 -5.88 -0.04 13.11
N PHE A 105 -7.06 -0.59 12.77
CA PHE A 105 -7.45 -0.88 11.39
C PHE A 105 -7.43 0.37 10.53
N LEU A 106 -8.11 1.44 10.96
CA LEU A 106 -8.16 2.70 10.22
C LEU A 106 -6.77 3.30 9.99
N THR A 107 -5.91 3.28 11.01
CA THR A 107 -4.52 3.75 10.88
C THR A 107 -3.75 2.96 9.81
N LYS A 108 -3.94 1.64 9.74
CA LYS A 108 -3.30 0.79 8.72
C LYS A 108 -3.89 1.01 7.32
N TYR A 109 -5.20 1.15 7.23
CA TYR A 109 -5.88 1.51 5.99
C TYR A 109 -5.37 2.83 5.42
N GLU A 110 -5.31 3.88 6.24
CA GLU A 110 -4.77 5.19 5.84
C GLU A 110 -3.31 5.09 5.38
N LYS A 111 -2.49 4.28 6.07
CA LYS A 111 -1.11 4.03 5.68
C LYS A 111 -1.02 3.36 4.30
N LEU A 112 -1.87 2.37 4.01
CA LEU A 112 -1.91 1.73 2.69
C LEU A 112 -2.35 2.71 1.60
N LYS A 113 -3.34 3.56 1.87
CA LYS A 113 -3.77 4.61 0.92
C LYS A 113 -2.65 5.63 0.67
N ALA A 114 -1.93 6.06 1.71
CA ALA A 114 -0.78 6.94 1.56
C ALA A 114 0.35 6.28 0.76
N SER A 115 0.59 4.99 0.98
CA SER A 115 1.56 4.21 0.20
C SER A 115 1.20 4.11 -1.27
N ALA A 116 -0.09 3.93 -1.60
CA ALA A 116 -0.57 3.97 -2.97
C ALA A 116 -0.25 5.30 -3.66
N VAL A 117 -0.56 6.42 -3.00
CA VAL A 117 -0.21 7.76 -3.51
C VAL A 117 1.31 7.94 -3.66
N GLU A 118 2.11 7.45 -2.71
CA GLU A 118 3.57 7.54 -2.82
C GLU A 118 4.10 6.76 -4.03
N ILE A 119 3.50 5.59 -4.35
CA ILE A 119 3.84 4.83 -5.57
C ILE A 119 3.66 5.68 -6.82
N SER A 120 2.56 6.42 -6.94
CA SER A 120 2.31 7.29 -8.10
C SER A 120 3.28 8.46 -8.22
N MET A 121 3.91 8.86 -7.11
CA MET A 121 4.88 9.95 -7.10
C MET A 121 6.31 9.53 -7.42
N ILE A 122 6.69 8.26 -7.14
CA ILE A 122 8.08 7.80 -7.21
C ILE A 122 8.37 6.85 -8.37
N PHE A 123 7.34 6.26 -8.97
CA PHE A 123 7.44 5.50 -10.20
C PHE A 123 6.90 6.31 -11.37
N ASP A 124 7.13 5.85 -12.60
CA ASP A 124 6.80 6.61 -13.80
C ASP A 124 5.75 5.88 -14.67
N GLY A 125 4.93 6.65 -15.38
CA GLY A 125 3.99 6.18 -16.40
C GLY A 125 3.00 5.11 -15.91
N GLU A 126 2.70 4.12 -16.75
CA GLU A 126 1.76 3.03 -16.44
C GLU A 126 2.14 2.26 -15.17
N THR A 127 3.42 2.20 -14.82
CA THR A 127 3.90 1.52 -13.60
C THR A 127 3.38 2.25 -12.35
N ALA A 128 3.42 3.56 -12.35
CA ALA A 128 2.89 4.40 -11.28
C ALA A 128 1.37 4.25 -11.15
N GLU A 129 0.66 4.43 -12.26
CA GLU A 129 -0.82 4.42 -12.30
C GLU A 129 -1.41 3.07 -11.89
N ILE A 130 -0.89 1.97 -12.47
CA ILE A 130 -1.39 0.62 -12.17
C ILE A 130 -0.99 0.19 -10.76
N GLY A 131 0.23 0.54 -10.31
CA GLY A 131 0.69 0.25 -8.96
C GLY A 131 -0.13 0.95 -7.88
N GLU A 132 -0.38 2.25 -8.04
CA GLU A 132 -1.28 3.03 -7.18
C GLU A 132 -2.69 2.44 -7.15
N ALA A 133 -3.28 2.24 -8.34
CA ALA A 133 -4.64 1.73 -8.48
C ALA A 133 -4.81 0.37 -7.79
N PHE A 134 -3.81 -0.52 -7.92
CA PHE A 134 -3.84 -1.85 -7.30
C PHE A 134 -3.79 -1.78 -5.78
N VAL A 135 -2.82 -1.06 -5.20
CA VAL A 135 -2.68 -0.93 -3.73
C VAL A 135 -3.90 -0.22 -3.14
N SER A 136 -4.40 0.81 -3.83
CA SER A 136 -5.61 1.52 -3.42
C SER A 136 -6.85 0.62 -3.43
N ALA A 137 -7.07 -0.15 -4.51
CA ALA A 137 -8.20 -1.07 -4.62
C ALA A 137 -8.11 -2.20 -3.58
N PHE A 138 -6.91 -2.71 -3.32
CA PHE A 138 -6.69 -3.71 -2.28
C PHE A 138 -7.01 -3.17 -0.87
N ALA A 139 -6.59 -1.94 -0.56
CA ALA A 139 -6.94 -1.29 0.69
C ALA A 139 -8.46 -1.09 0.83
N ASP A 140 -9.14 -0.68 -0.25
CA ASP A 140 -10.60 -0.50 -0.28
C ASP A 140 -11.32 -1.84 -0.09
N LEU A 141 -10.83 -2.94 -0.68
CA LEU A 141 -11.34 -4.29 -0.43
C LEU A 141 -11.23 -4.66 1.06
N LEU A 142 -10.06 -4.47 1.68
CA LEU A 142 -9.87 -4.75 3.10
C LEU A 142 -10.84 -3.94 3.97
N LYS A 143 -11.06 -2.67 3.64
CA LYS A 143 -12.01 -1.82 4.35
C LYS A 143 -13.46 -2.34 4.22
N ALA A 144 -13.88 -2.68 3.00
CA ALA A 144 -15.21 -3.19 2.75
C ALA A 144 -15.44 -4.52 3.48
N MET A 145 -14.46 -5.43 3.45
CA MET A 145 -14.50 -6.69 4.20
C MET A 145 -14.58 -6.45 5.72
N TYR A 146 -13.84 -5.48 6.27
CA TYR A 146 -13.93 -5.09 7.66
C TYR A 146 -15.33 -4.58 8.03
N GLN A 147 -15.90 -3.68 7.22
CA GLN A 147 -17.25 -3.16 7.43
C GLN A 147 -18.30 -4.27 7.41
N GLN A 148 -18.13 -5.26 6.53
CA GLN A 148 -18.98 -6.44 6.49
C GLN A 148 -18.87 -7.26 7.78
N GLN A 149 -17.66 -7.48 8.31
CA GLN A 149 -17.48 -8.18 9.58
C GLN A 149 -18.13 -7.45 10.76
N VAL A 150 -18.03 -6.12 10.79
CA VAL A 150 -18.74 -5.31 11.78
C VAL A 150 -20.25 -5.55 11.70
N TYR A 151 -20.81 -5.54 10.49
CA TYR A 151 -22.23 -5.79 10.28
C TYR A 151 -22.66 -7.20 10.74
N ILE A 152 -21.93 -8.23 10.31
CA ILE A 152 -22.19 -9.63 10.71
C ILE A 152 -22.13 -9.79 12.24
N SER A 153 -21.13 -9.18 12.88
CA SER A 153 -20.97 -9.25 14.33
C SER A 153 -22.10 -8.54 15.05
N THR A 154 -22.58 -7.43 14.52
CA THR A 154 -23.74 -6.70 15.06
C THR A 154 -25.03 -7.52 14.96
N LEU A 155 -25.26 -8.18 13.82
CA LEU A 155 -26.42 -9.10 13.67
C LEU A 155 -26.37 -10.24 14.70
N LYS A 156 -25.22 -10.87 14.88
CA LYS A 156 -25.06 -11.95 15.88
C LYS A 156 -25.26 -11.49 17.31
N GLU A 157 -24.87 -10.26 17.64
CA GLU A 157 -25.13 -9.67 18.97
C GLU A 157 -26.61 -9.33 19.18
N GLN A 158 -27.31 -8.86 18.16
CA GLN A 158 -28.75 -8.61 18.21
C GLN A 158 -29.53 -9.92 18.43
N GLU A 159 -29.21 -10.99 17.67
CA GLU A 159 -29.81 -12.31 17.88
C GLU A 159 -29.67 -12.80 19.33
N LYS A 160 -28.50 -12.60 19.93
CA LYS A 160 -28.24 -12.97 21.32
C LYS A 160 -29.07 -12.17 22.32
N LYS A 161 -29.29 -10.86 22.04
CA LYS A 161 -30.07 -9.97 22.91
C LYS A 161 -31.55 -10.25 22.82
N ASP A 162 -32.07 -10.48 21.63
CA ASP A 162 -33.49 -10.67 21.38
C ASP A 162 -33.95 -12.09 21.65
N GLY A 163 -33.01 -13.03 21.78
CA GLY A 163 -33.29 -14.47 21.99
C GLY A 163 -34.01 -15.13 20.80
N ILE A 164 -34.10 -14.46 19.67
CA ILE A 164 -34.76 -14.91 18.45
C ILE A 164 -33.71 -15.10 17.37
N PRO A 165 -33.39 -16.35 16.98
CA PRO A 165 -32.46 -16.60 15.89
C PRO A 165 -33.04 -16.09 14.56
N LEU A 166 -32.27 -15.32 13.82
CA LEU A 166 -32.60 -14.96 12.44
C LEU A 166 -32.74 -16.24 11.62
N LYS A 167 -33.79 -16.31 10.81
CA LYS A 167 -33.91 -17.40 9.85
C LYS A 167 -32.69 -17.37 8.93
N PRO A 168 -32.06 -18.52 8.62
CA PRO A 168 -30.87 -18.58 7.77
C PRO A 168 -31.00 -17.80 6.45
N GLU A 169 -32.16 -17.89 5.80
CA GLU A 169 -32.49 -17.16 4.55
C GLU A 169 -32.41 -15.65 4.72
N ASN A 170 -32.94 -15.10 5.83
CA ASN A 170 -32.90 -13.65 6.10
C ASN A 170 -31.48 -13.21 6.44
N TYR A 171 -30.72 -14.03 7.15
CA TYR A 171 -29.32 -13.75 7.48
C TYR A 171 -28.48 -13.66 6.21
N GLU A 172 -28.60 -14.64 5.33
CA GLU A 172 -27.89 -14.69 4.04
C GLU A 172 -28.25 -13.50 3.16
N LYS A 173 -29.56 -13.20 3.04
CA LYS A 173 -30.04 -12.05 2.28
C LYS A 173 -29.46 -10.73 2.81
N ASN A 174 -29.53 -10.50 4.11
CA ASN A 174 -29.02 -9.27 4.74
C ASN A 174 -27.49 -9.12 4.54
N CYS A 175 -26.75 -10.23 4.65
CA CYS A 175 -25.30 -10.23 4.42
C CYS A 175 -24.97 -9.92 2.95
N THR A 176 -25.74 -10.45 2.00
CA THR A 176 -25.55 -10.19 0.56
C THR A 176 -25.86 -8.74 0.21
N GLU A 177 -27.00 -8.21 0.68
CA GLU A 177 -27.39 -6.82 0.45
C GLU A 177 -26.35 -5.83 1.02
N MET A 178 -25.79 -6.13 2.21
CA MET A 178 -24.74 -5.31 2.78
C MET A 178 -23.47 -5.35 1.94
N ALA A 179 -23.12 -6.48 1.43
CA ALA A 179 -21.99 -6.68 0.56
C ALA A 179 -22.06 -5.92 -0.74
N GLU A 180 -23.20 -6.00 -1.40
CA GLU A 180 -23.48 -5.23 -2.60
C GLU A 180 -23.38 -3.73 -2.30
N SER A 181 -23.95 -3.28 -1.17
CA SER A 181 -23.87 -1.87 -0.75
C SER A 181 -22.45 -1.39 -0.48
N LEU A 182 -21.56 -2.28 -0.08
CA LEU A 182 -20.12 -2.02 0.14
C LEU A 182 -19.27 -2.12 -1.13
N GLY A 183 -19.87 -2.52 -2.26
CA GLY A 183 -19.16 -2.67 -3.53
C GLY A 183 -18.11 -3.79 -3.54
N LEU A 184 -18.30 -4.84 -2.74
CA LEU A 184 -17.30 -5.88 -2.57
C LEU A 184 -17.05 -6.67 -3.86
N PHE A 185 -18.09 -6.98 -4.63
CA PHE A 185 -17.96 -7.68 -5.90
C PHE A 185 -17.22 -6.82 -6.92
N GLU A 186 -17.56 -5.54 -7.02
CA GLU A 186 -16.92 -4.58 -7.91
C GLU A 186 -15.43 -4.43 -7.57
N LEU A 187 -15.07 -4.44 -6.29
CA LEU A 187 -13.68 -4.39 -5.86
C LEU A 187 -12.91 -5.65 -6.24
N CYS A 188 -13.53 -6.84 -6.12
CA CYS A 188 -12.93 -8.10 -6.59
C CYS A 188 -12.69 -8.08 -8.11
N VAL A 189 -13.68 -7.66 -8.92
CA VAL A 189 -13.57 -7.53 -10.37
C VAL A 189 -12.51 -6.50 -10.76
N LYS A 190 -12.46 -5.37 -10.04
CA LYS A 190 -11.44 -4.34 -10.25
C LYS A 190 -10.03 -4.88 -10.00
N LEU A 191 -9.83 -5.64 -8.92
CA LEU A 191 -8.53 -6.24 -8.60
C LEU A 191 -8.13 -7.29 -9.66
N GLU A 192 -9.06 -8.10 -10.15
CA GLU A 192 -8.77 -9.04 -11.24
C GLU A 192 -8.36 -8.31 -12.52
N THR A 193 -9.04 -7.21 -12.85
CA THR A 193 -8.70 -6.38 -14.01
C THR A 193 -7.29 -5.78 -13.86
N LEU A 194 -6.95 -5.32 -12.66
CA LEU A 194 -5.62 -4.77 -12.36
C LEU A 194 -4.53 -5.85 -12.36
N ASP A 195 -4.82 -7.07 -11.86
CA ASP A 195 -3.91 -8.22 -11.95
C ASP A 195 -3.55 -8.53 -13.41
N ASN A 196 -4.54 -8.59 -14.30
CA ASN A 196 -4.30 -8.79 -15.72
C ASN A 196 -3.40 -7.70 -16.31
N LYS A 197 -3.62 -6.43 -15.96
CA LYS A 197 -2.75 -5.31 -16.37
C LYS A 197 -1.35 -5.41 -15.79
N ILE A 198 -1.20 -5.81 -14.53
CA ILE A 198 0.12 -6.00 -13.88
C ILE A 198 0.93 -7.04 -14.64
N ILE A 199 0.31 -8.15 -15.02
CA ILE A 199 0.96 -9.22 -15.79
C ILE A 199 1.29 -8.75 -17.21
N GLU A 200 0.32 -8.20 -17.94
CA GLU A 200 0.48 -7.75 -19.33
C GLU A 200 1.57 -6.69 -19.46
N LYS A 201 1.57 -5.70 -18.59
CA LYS A 201 2.52 -4.56 -18.61
C LYS A 201 3.79 -4.83 -17.82
N ARG A 202 3.98 -6.02 -17.26
CA ARG A 202 5.15 -6.41 -16.46
C ARG A 202 5.48 -5.42 -15.34
N ILE A 203 4.46 -4.95 -14.61
CA ILE A 203 4.60 -3.87 -13.63
C ILE A 203 5.63 -4.22 -12.55
N VAL A 204 5.62 -5.45 -12.01
CA VAL A 204 6.57 -5.91 -11.00
C VAL A 204 8.02 -5.81 -11.52
N GLU A 205 8.25 -6.22 -12.78
CA GLU A 205 9.56 -6.17 -13.41
C GLU A 205 10.00 -4.72 -13.66
N ASN A 206 9.10 -3.86 -14.13
CA ASN A 206 9.36 -2.44 -14.36
C ASN A 206 9.70 -1.72 -13.06
N MET A 207 8.97 -1.95 -11.98
CA MET A 207 9.31 -1.44 -10.65
C MET A 207 10.70 -1.89 -10.22
N LYS A 208 11.02 -3.19 -10.38
CA LYS A 208 12.33 -3.75 -10.05
C LYS A 208 13.46 -3.14 -10.91
N ASN A 209 13.20 -2.89 -12.19
CA ASN A 209 14.18 -2.26 -13.08
C ASN A 209 14.44 -0.80 -12.70
N SER A 210 13.43 -0.07 -12.21
CA SER A 210 13.59 1.31 -11.75
C SER A 210 14.42 1.44 -10.46
N LEU A 211 14.67 0.32 -9.75
CA LEU A 211 15.59 0.27 -8.61
C LEU A 211 17.06 0.16 -9.04
N ARG A 212 17.34 -0.15 -10.32
CA ARG A 212 18.72 -0.16 -10.80
C ARG A 212 19.21 1.28 -10.83
N LEU A 213 20.22 1.57 -10.01
CA LEU A 213 20.92 2.85 -10.08
C LEU A 213 21.52 2.97 -11.48
N THR A 214 20.90 3.80 -12.33
CA THR A 214 21.52 4.21 -13.59
C THR A 214 22.82 4.93 -13.25
N ARG A 215 23.93 4.31 -13.63
CA ARG A 215 25.26 4.90 -13.53
C ARG A 215 25.38 6.18 -14.33
#